data_9eae862f935b0a77767aac25730096dd
#
_entry.id   9eae862f935b0a77767aac25730096dd
#
_cell.length_a   1.000
_cell.length_b   1.000
_cell.length_c   1.000
_cell.angle_alpha   90.00
_cell.angle_beta   90.00
_cell.angle_gamma   90.00
#
_symmetry.space_group_name_H-M   'P 1'
#
loop_
_entity.id
_entity.type
_entity.pdbx_description
1 polymer ?
#
loop_
_entity_poly.entity_id
_entity_poly.type
_entity_poly.pdbx_seq_one_letter_code
_entity_poly.pdbx_strand_id
1 'polypeptide(L)'
;MILVILPNLPGSKINGATKRLEKNVMLMVNDRRLNADTFWFTLFHEIGHIIHGDYGISFEKETGEKEETADRFAADLLIEPDEYQQFVRGNMFTLTKIREFADLIDRDPGIVLGRLQKDGLVRYDDWELNSLRHKYKVKIS
;
A
#
# COMPACT_ATOMS: atom_id res chain seq x y z
N MET A 1 12.47 -14.34 5.27
CA MET A 1 11.36 -14.02 4.34
C MET A 1 11.92 -13.90 2.92
N ILE A 2 11.21 -14.43 1.97
CA ILE A 2 11.57 -14.36 0.55
C ILE A 2 10.51 -13.53 -0.15
N LEU A 3 10.90 -12.39 -0.72
CA LEU A 3 10.02 -11.54 -1.53
C LEU A 3 10.16 -11.90 -3.00
N VAL A 4 9.03 -12.19 -3.66
CA VAL A 4 8.96 -12.47 -5.09
C VAL A 4 8.00 -11.50 -5.75
N ILE A 5 8.45 -10.84 -6.81
CA ILE A 5 7.60 -9.99 -7.64
C ILE A 5 7.27 -10.78 -8.91
N LEU A 6 5.99 -11.05 -9.12
CA LEU A 6 5.52 -11.84 -10.25
C LEU A 6 4.89 -10.95 -11.33
N PRO A 7 5.01 -11.33 -12.60
CA PRO A 7 4.26 -10.68 -13.67
C PRO A 7 2.75 -10.78 -13.42
N ASN A 8 2.03 -9.73 -13.73
CA ASN A 8 0.59 -9.75 -13.63
C ASN A 8 0.01 -10.76 -14.65
N LEU A 9 -0.84 -11.64 -14.14
CA LEU A 9 -1.64 -12.51 -14.99
C LEU A 9 -2.99 -11.82 -15.27
N PRO A 10 -3.27 -11.39 -16.52
CA PRO A 10 -4.49 -10.66 -16.85
C PRO A 10 -5.74 -11.44 -16.41
N GLY A 11 -6.67 -10.74 -15.75
CA GLY A 11 -7.92 -11.32 -15.28
C GLY A 11 -7.85 -12.09 -13.95
N SER A 12 -6.68 -12.29 -13.38
CA SER A 12 -6.53 -13.03 -12.11
C SER A 12 -7.09 -12.31 -10.90
N LYS A 13 -7.07 -10.98 -10.91
CA LYS A 13 -7.44 -10.10 -9.77
C LYS A 13 -6.67 -10.40 -8.48
N ILE A 14 -5.54 -11.09 -8.58
CA ILE A 14 -4.66 -11.39 -7.45
C ILE A 14 -3.77 -10.16 -7.19
N ASN A 15 -3.70 -9.72 -5.93
CA ASN A 15 -2.81 -8.65 -5.49
C ASN A 15 -1.50 -9.21 -4.94
N GLY A 16 -1.59 -10.21 -4.10
CA GLY A 16 -0.44 -10.83 -3.48
C GLY A 16 -0.75 -12.24 -3.00
N ALA A 17 0.24 -12.90 -2.44
CA ALA A 17 0.09 -14.19 -1.82
C ALA A 17 1.19 -14.43 -0.79
N THR A 18 0.88 -15.18 0.25
CA THR A 18 1.82 -15.61 1.27
C THR A 18 1.84 -17.13 1.36
N LYS A 19 3.02 -17.69 1.50
CA LYS A 19 3.19 -19.14 1.68
C LYS A 19 4.25 -19.43 2.75
N ARG A 20 3.90 -20.28 3.71
CA ARG A 20 4.87 -20.80 4.65
C ARG A 20 5.68 -21.92 4.03
N LEU A 21 6.98 -21.79 4.08
CA LEU A 21 7.96 -22.81 3.75
C LEU A 21 8.59 -23.30 5.05
N GLU A 22 9.22 -24.49 5.06
CA GLU A 22 9.74 -25.12 6.29
C GLU A 22 10.51 -24.18 7.23
N LYS A 23 11.42 -23.37 6.68
CA LYS A 23 12.26 -22.42 7.45
C LYS A 23 12.05 -20.97 7.07
N ASN A 24 11.18 -20.66 6.12
CA ASN A 24 10.98 -19.35 5.57
C ASN A 24 9.51 -19.06 5.27
N VAL A 25 9.22 -17.82 5.01
CA VAL A 25 7.93 -17.37 4.45
C VAL A 25 8.20 -16.75 3.10
N MET A 26 7.44 -17.16 2.10
CA MET A 26 7.44 -16.55 0.77
C MET A 26 6.30 -15.53 0.69
N LEU A 27 6.63 -14.33 0.27
CA LEU A 27 5.69 -13.26 0.00
C LEU A 27 5.76 -12.92 -1.48
N MET A 28 4.65 -13.01 -2.16
CA MET A 28 4.53 -12.73 -3.58
C MET A 28 3.64 -11.51 -3.82
N VAL A 29 4.09 -10.57 -4.62
CA VAL A 29 3.34 -9.40 -5.07
C VAL A 29 3.38 -9.37 -6.59
N ASN A 30 2.29 -8.96 -7.23
CA ASN A 30 2.32 -8.82 -8.68
C ASN A 30 2.72 -7.40 -9.10
N ASP A 31 3.13 -7.27 -10.36
CA ASP A 31 3.59 -6.00 -10.95
C ASP A 31 2.47 -5.18 -11.60
N ARG A 32 1.22 -5.56 -11.40
CA ARG A 32 0.05 -4.91 -12.04
C ARG A 32 -0.06 -3.43 -11.72
N ARG A 33 0.25 -3.07 -10.48
CA ARG A 33 0.16 -1.70 -9.99
C ARG A 33 1.45 -1.33 -9.28
N LEU A 34 2.40 -0.82 -10.05
CA LEU A 34 3.69 -0.40 -9.52
C LEU A 34 3.71 1.08 -9.08
N ASN A 35 2.55 1.69 -8.86
CA ASN A 35 2.51 2.96 -8.13
C ASN A 35 3.07 2.74 -6.72
N ALA A 36 3.89 3.66 -6.26
CA ALA A 36 4.55 3.54 -4.98
C ALA A 36 3.58 3.27 -3.83
N ASP A 37 2.46 3.99 -3.78
CA ASP A 37 1.42 3.80 -2.77
C ASP A 37 0.84 2.38 -2.79
N THR A 38 0.45 1.90 -3.95
CA THR A 38 -0.16 0.57 -4.10
C THR A 38 0.84 -0.54 -3.79
N PHE A 39 2.08 -0.40 -4.27
CA PHE A 39 3.13 -1.39 -4.03
C PHE A 39 3.43 -1.54 -2.54
N TRP A 40 3.71 -0.43 -1.85
CA TRP A 40 4.04 -0.48 -0.43
C TRP A 40 2.87 -0.92 0.43
N PHE A 41 1.65 -0.46 0.11
CA PHE A 41 0.46 -0.91 0.82
C PHE A 41 0.26 -2.42 0.68
N THR A 42 0.32 -2.95 -0.54
CA THR A 42 0.17 -4.40 -0.78
C THR A 42 1.26 -5.19 -0.07
N LEU A 43 2.51 -4.73 -0.12
CA LEU A 43 3.61 -5.40 0.56
C LEU A 43 3.37 -5.51 2.07
N PHE A 44 3.00 -4.43 2.72
CA PHE A 44 2.76 -4.44 4.16
C PHE A 44 1.45 -5.13 4.55
N HIS A 45 0.44 -5.11 3.68
CA HIS A 45 -0.78 -5.90 3.85
C HIS A 45 -0.45 -7.40 3.90
N GLU A 46 0.34 -7.88 2.96
CA GLU A 46 0.79 -9.29 2.96
C GLU A 46 1.67 -9.62 4.19
N ILE A 47 2.53 -8.71 4.61
CA ILE A 47 3.29 -8.86 5.85
C ILE A 47 2.34 -8.94 7.06
N GLY A 48 1.27 -8.18 7.06
CA GLY A 48 0.21 -8.25 8.08
C GLY A 48 -0.38 -9.65 8.19
N HIS A 49 -0.71 -10.28 7.07
CA HIS A 49 -1.16 -11.68 7.05
C HIS A 49 -0.11 -12.64 7.64
N ILE A 50 1.16 -12.45 7.29
CA ILE A 50 2.25 -13.28 7.83
C ILE A 50 2.34 -13.15 9.35
N ILE A 51 2.29 -11.93 9.88
CA ILE A 51 2.38 -11.67 11.32
C ILE A 51 1.22 -12.30 12.08
N HIS A 52 0.02 -12.30 11.50
CA HIS A 52 -1.16 -12.90 12.11
C HIS A 52 -1.31 -14.40 11.82
N GLY A 53 -0.35 -15.00 11.10
CA GLY A 53 -0.38 -16.43 10.77
C GLY A 53 -1.38 -16.81 9.68
N ASP A 54 -1.89 -15.83 8.95
CA ASP A 54 -2.82 -16.03 7.86
C ASP A 54 -2.07 -16.14 6.53
N TYR A 55 -2.02 -17.34 5.96
CA TYR A 55 -1.34 -17.58 4.71
C TYR A 55 -2.33 -17.87 3.59
N GLY A 56 -2.05 -17.40 2.39
CA GLY A 56 -2.92 -17.66 1.25
C GLY A 56 -2.73 -16.66 0.11
N ILE A 57 -3.73 -16.58 -0.73
CA ILE A 57 -3.78 -15.68 -1.89
C ILE A 57 -4.76 -14.55 -1.57
N SER A 58 -4.31 -13.31 -1.72
CA SER A 58 -5.12 -12.11 -1.55
C SER A 58 -5.65 -11.64 -2.91
N PHE A 59 -6.96 -11.52 -3.03
CA PHE A 59 -7.64 -11.03 -4.23
C PHE A 59 -8.05 -9.56 -4.08
N GLU A 60 -8.25 -8.90 -5.21
CA GLU A 60 -8.83 -7.56 -5.24
C GLU A 60 -10.26 -7.59 -4.66
N LYS A 61 -10.56 -6.65 -3.75
CA LYS A 61 -11.87 -6.49 -3.11
C LYS A 61 -12.28 -7.65 -2.17
N GLU A 62 -11.35 -8.37 -1.63
CA GLU A 62 -11.67 -9.24 -0.50
C GLU A 62 -12.10 -8.41 0.71
N THR A 63 -13.01 -8.98 1.49
CA THR A 63 -13.55 -8.41 2.72
C THR A 63 -13.51 -9.45 3.82
N GLY A 64 -13.48 -8.99 5.06
CA GLY A 64 -13.49 -9.85 6.24
C GLY A 64 -12.52 -9.37 7.30
N GLU A 65 -12.63 -9.91 8.50
CA GLU A 65 -11.86 -9.47 9.66
C GLU A 65 -10.34 -9.57 9.44
N LYS A 66 -9.89 -10.63 8.77
CA LYS A 66 -8.46 -10.84 8.47
C LYS A 66 -7.94 -9.79 7.49
N GLU A 67 -8.72 -9.48 6.47
CA GLU A 67 -8.38 -8.45 5.48
C GLU A 67 -8.36 -7.05 6.11
N GLU A 68 -9.36 -6.74 6.92
CA GLU A 68 -9.41 -5.47 7.64
C GLU A 68 -8.24 -5.31 8.63
N THR A 69 -7.83 -6.39 9.28
CA THR A 69 -6.68 -6.40 10.18
C THR A 69 -5.37 -6.16 9.42
N ALA A 70 -5.19 -6.82 8.28
CA ALA A 70 -4.03 -6.64 7.42
C ALA A 70 -4.00 -5.23 6.81
N ASP A 71 -5.14 -4.72 6.37
CA ASP A 71 -5.29 -3.35 5.86
C ASP A 71 -4.90 -2.31 6.91
N ARG A 72 -5.41 -2.46 8.12
CA ARG A 72 -5.10 -1.55 9.23
C ARG A 72 -3.62 -1.60 9.58
N PHE A 73 -3.04 -2.79 9.66
CA PHE A 73 -1.61 -2.97 9.89
C PHE A 73 -0.77 -2.21 8.83
N ALA A 74 -1.09 -2.39 7.55
CA ALA A 74 -0.39 -1.73 6.47
C ALA A 74 -0.54 -0.19 6.54
N ALA A 75 -1.75 0.29 6.77
CA ALA A 75 -2.03 1.71 6.86
C ALA A 75 -1.28 2.38 8.01
N ASP A 76 -1.30 1.78 9.20
CA ASP A 76 -0.68 2.32 10.40
C ASP A 76 0.85 2.27 10.34
N LEU A 77 1.40 1.26 9.66
CA LEU A 77 2.85 1.14 9.48
C LEU A 77 3.37 2.15 8.45
N LEU A 78 2.62 2.42 7.40
CA LEU A 78 3.00 3.38 6.37
C LEU A 78 2.91 4.83 6.86
N ILE A 79 1.87 5.15 7.61
CA ILE A 79 1.67 6.48 8.19
C ILE A 79 1.20 6.29 9.63
N GLU A 80 1.99 6.77 10.58
CA GLU A 80 1.68 6.69 12.00
C GLU A 80 0.32 7.40 12.27
N PRO A 81 -0.64 6.74 12.98
CA PRO A 81 -2.01 7.24 13.13
C PRO A 81 -2.14 8.65 13.71
N ASP A 82 -1.36 8.97 14.74
CA ASP A 82 -1.44 10.28 15.39
C ASP A 82 -0.90 11.40 14.49
N GLU A 83 0.19 11.15 13.77
CA GLU A 83 0.75 12.09 12.79
C GLU A 83 -0.22 12.32 11.63
N TYR A 84 -0.84 11.25 11.14
CA TYR A 84 -1.85 11.34 10.10
C TYR A 84 -3.08 12.14 10.54
N GLN A 85 -3.59 11.88 11.73
CA GLN A 85 -4.73 12.60 12.28
C GLN A 85 -4.44 14.10 12.46
N GLN A 86 -3.26 14.43 12.93
CA GLN A 86 -2.83 15.82 13.06
C GLN A 86 -2.77 16.52 11.70
N PHE A 87 -2.23 15.85 10.69
CA PHE A 87 -2.21 16.37 9.32
C PHE A 87 -3.63 16.59 8.76
N VAL A 88 -4.52 15.63 8.94
CA VAL A 88 -5.91 15.71 8.48
C VAL A 88 -6.69 16.85 9.17
N ARG A 89 -6.43 17.09 10.45
CA ARG A 89 -7.05 18.22 11.18
C ARG A 89 -6.73 19.58 10.57
N GLY A 90 -5.57 19.73 9.97
CA GLY A 90 -5.19 20.95 9.24
C GLY A 90 -6.08 21.22 8.02
N ASN A 91 -6.73 20.19 7.50
CA ASN A 91 -7.66 20.24 6.37
C ASN A 91 -7.14 21.01 5.14
N MET A 92 -5.85 20.90 4.89
CA MET A 92 -5.17 21.51 3.75
C MET A 92 -4.43 20.45 2.95
N PHE A 93 -5.06 19.97 1.89
CA PHE A 93 -4.56 18.89 1.05
C PHE A 93 -4.07 19.40 -0.32
N THR A 94 -3.24 20.43 -0.27
CA THR A 94 -2.56 20.94 -1.47
C THR A 94 -1.34 20.09 -1.80
N LEU A 95 -0.90 20.17 -3.04
CA LEU A 95 0.31 19.51 -3.52
C LEU A 95 1.53 19.79 -2.61
N THR A 96 1.71 21.06 -2.23
CA THR A 96 2.79 21.48 -1.33
C THR A 96 2.65 20.87 0.07
N LYS A 97 1.45 20.90 0.65
CA LYS A 97 1.21 20.36 1.99
C LYS A 97 1.37 18.86 2.07
N ILE A 98 0.93 18.14 1.05
CA ILE A 98 1.13 16.69 0.96
C ILE A 98 2.62 16.35 0.86
N ARG A 99 3.38 17.09 0.04
CA ARG A 99 4.84 16.91 -0.03
C ARG A 99 5.56 17.20 1.29
N GLU A 100 5.24 18.32 1.93
CA GLU A 100 5.82 18.68 3.22
C GLU A 100 5.56 17.61 4.27
N PHE A 101 4.34 17.10 4.35
CA PHE A 101 4.01 16.04 5.29
C PHE A 101 4.73 14.72 4.96
N ALA A 102 4.76 14.33 3.69
CA ALA A 102 5.47 13.14 3.24
C ALA A 102 6.96 13.20 3.57
N ASP A 103 7.60 14.35 3.36
CA ASP A 103 9.00 14.57 3.72
C ASP A 103 9.20 14.49 5.25
N LEU A 104 8.30 15.06 6.03
CA LEU A 104 8.34 15.02 7.49
C LEU A 104 8.34 13.58 8.03
N ILE A 105 7.52 12.70 7.46
CA ILE A 105 7.40 11.30 7.89
C ILE A 105 8.31 10.35 7.10
N ASP A 106 9.14 10.86 6.20
CA ASP A 106 10.04 10.09 5.33
C ASP A 106 9.30 9.02 4.52
N ARG A 107 8.27 9.44 3.83
CA ARG A 107 7.45 8.59 2.95
C ARG A 107 7.31 9.22 1.58
N ASP A 108 7.03 8.38 0.60
CA ASP A 108 6.66 8.84 -0.75
C ASP A 108 5.35 9.65 -0.69
N PRO A 109 5.28 10.83 -1.34
CA PRO A 109 4.05 11.64 -1.35
C PRO A 109 2.85 10.91 -1.97
N GLY A 110 3.07 9.94 -2.86
CA GLY A 110 2.03 9.07 -3.39
C GLY A 110 1.38 8.21 -2.32
N ILE A 111 2.11 7.79 -1.30
CA ILE A 111 1.57 7.04 -0.15
C ILE A 111 0.59 7.91 0.64
N VAL A 112 0.95 9.15 0.92
CA VAL A 112 0.07 10.11 1.61
C VAL A 112 -1.18 10.39 0.77
N LEU A 113 -1.01 10.66 -0.52
CA LEU A 113 -2.11 10.90 -1.44
C LEU A 113 -3.06 9.70 -1.51
N GLY A 114 -2.54 8.49 -1.66
CA GLY A 114 -3.33 7.27 -1.72
C GLY A 114 -4.17 7.05 -0.47
N ARG A 115 -3.63 7.37 0.71
CA ARG A 115 -4.36 7.33 1.98
C ARG A 115 -5.50 8.36 2.03
N LEU A 116 -5.23 9.60 1.64
CA LEU A 116 -6.25 10.65 1.60
C LEU A 116 -7.39 10.30 0.65
N GLN A 117 -7.08 9.70 -0.49
CA GLN A 117 -8.08 9.25 -1.46
C GLN A 117 -8.91 8.09 -0.92
N LYS A 118 -8.28 7.11 -0.29
CA LYS A 118 -8.96 5.98 0.34
C LYS A 118 -9.92 6.42 1.44
N ASP A 119 -9.52 7.41 2.22
CA ASP A 119 -10.34 7.97 3.31
C ASP A 119 -11.40 8.98 2.81
N GLY A 120 -11.47 9.23 1.50
CA GLY A 120 -12.47 10.11 0.90
C GLY A 120 -12.23 11.60 1.12
N LEU A 121 -11.03 11.99 1.56
CA LEU A 121 -10.67 13.39 1.83
C LEU A 121 -10.23 14.13 0.58
N VAL A 122 -9.77 13.39 -0.43
CA VAL A 122 -9.32 13.90 -1.73
C VAL A 122 -9.92 13.01 -2.82
N ARG A 123 -10.27 13.62 -3.95
CA ARG A 123 -10.85 12.88 -5.08
C ARG A 123 -9.80 12.08 -5.83
N TYR A 124 -10.18 10.91 -6.34
CA TYR A 124 -9.32 10.08 -7.18
C TYR A 124 -9.03 10.70 -8.56
N ASP A 125 -9.91 11.57 -9.04
CA ASP A 125 -9.79 12.22 -10.35
C ASP A 125 -9.10 13.61 -10.28
N ASP A 126 -8.53 13.98 -9.15
CA ASP A 126 -7.73 15.19 -9.02
C ASP A 126 -6.39 15.01 -9.75
N TRP A 127 -6.32 15.52 -10.98
CA TRP A 127 -5.17 15.37 -11.86
C TRP A 127 -3.92 16.09 -11.34
N GLU A 128 -4.10 17.23 -10.65
CA GLU A 128 -2.98 17.98 -10.08
C GLU A 128 -2.31 17.17 -8.96
N LEU A 129 -3.10 16.68 -8.01
CA LEU A 129 -2.60 15.86 -6.92
C LEU A 129 -2.07 14.50 -7.41
N ASN A 130 -2.67 13.93 -8.44
CA ASN A 130 -2.20 12.66 -9.02
C ASN A 130 -0.80 12.77 -9.66
N SER A 131 -0.32 13.98 -9.92
CA SER A 131 1.08 14.20 -10.33
C SER A 131 2.10 13.81 -9.26
N LEU A 132 1.68 13.67 -7.99
CA LEU A 132 2.51 13.17 -6.89
C LEU A 132 2.80 11.67 -6.99
N ARG A 133 1.99 10.93 -7.73
CA ARG A 133 2.19 9.49 -7.92
C ARG A 133 3.34 9.21 -8.85
N HIS A 134 4.17 8.26 -8.50
CA HIS A 134 5.14 7.71 -9.42
C HIS A 134 5.07 6.18 -9.45
N LYS A 135 5.56 5.60 -10.54
CA LYS A 135 5.58 4.15 -10.74
C LYS A 135 7.00 3.62 -10.61
N TYR A 136 7.13 2.50 -9.93
CA TYR A 136 8.33 1.69 -9.97
C TYR A 136 8.42 0.92 -11.31
N LYS A 137 9.63 0.62 -11.71
CA LYS A 137 9.89 -0.28 -12.84
C LYS A 137 10.62 -1.50 -12.34
N VAL A 138 10.11 -2.69 -12.66
CA VAL A 138 10.83 -3.92 -12.41
C VAL A 138 11.95 -4.04 -13.43
N LYS A 139 13.18 -4.18 -12.96
CA LYS A 139 14.32 -4.54 -13.81
C LYS A 139 14.49 -6.03 -13.75
N ILE A 140 14.40 -6.68 -14.89
CA ILE A 140 14.74 -8.08 -15.04
C ILE A 140 16.23 -8.15 -15.30
N SER A 141 16.93 -8.76 -14.40
CA SER A 141 18.38 -9.00 -14.53
C SER A 141 18.68 -10.36 -15.12
#